data_845800dc43f06817e5b61cf45755b52f
#
_entry.id   845800dc43f06817e5b61cf45755b52f
#
_cell.length_a   1.000
_cell.length_b   1.000
_cell.length_c   1.000
_cell.angle_alpha   90.00
_cell.angle_beta   90.00
_cell.angle_gamma   90.00
#
_symmetry.space_group_name_H-M   'P 1'
#
loop_
_entity.id
_entity.type
_entity.pdbx_description
1 polymer ?
#
loop_
_entity_poly.entity_id
_entity_poly.type
_entity_poly.pdbx_seq_one_letter_code
_entity_poly.pdbx_strand_id
1 'polypeptide(L)'
;NSREVTRRVKERVVELQKEMPPGVRLVGFLDRTTLVDQTLHTAAQNLVEGGLLVIAVLMVFLLQLRAGLIVSSIIPLAMLFAIIGMRYFHLSANLMSLGAVDFGLIVDAAVIIVENCVRRLSEQRVQLGRALTETERLETIRSGTLEVRQASQFGELIIIAAYLPVLSLVGVEGKLFRP
;
A
#
# COMPACT_ATOMS: atom_id res chain seq x y z
N ASN A 1 -15.47 -12.17 -15.12
CA ASN A 1 -14.50 -12.49 -14.07
C ASN A 1 -14.05 -13.95 -14.24
N SER A 2 -12.80 -14.16 -14.61
CA SER A 2 -12.21 -15.46 -14.91
C SER A 2 -12.42 -16.48 -13.76
N ARG A 3 -12.29 -16.05 -12.50
CA ARG A 3 -12.54 -16.90 -11.32
C ARG A 3 -13.97 -17.42 -11.24
N GLU A 4 -14.95 -16.56 -11.50
CA GLU A 4 -16.36 -16.93 -11.45
C GLU A 4 -16.70 -17.95 -12.53
N VAL A 5 -16.16 -17.75 -13.73
CA VAL A 5 -16.33 -18.70 -14.84
C VAL A 5 -15.70 -20.05 -14.49
N THR A 6 -14.47 -20.06 -13.99
CA THR A 6 -13.78 -21.32 -13.62
C THR A 6 -14.50 -22.04 -12.49
N ARG A 7 -15.05 -21.32 -11.51
CA ARG A 7 -15.85 -21.91 -10.43
C ARG A 7 -17.09 -22.61 -10.98
N ARG A 8 -17.86 -21.94 -11.85
CA ARG A 8 -19.05 -22.52 -12.49
C ARG A 8 -18.72 -23.72 -13.36
N VAL A 9 -17.60 -23.68 -14.08
CA VAL A 9 -17.12 -24.80 -14.86
C VAL A 9 -16.79 -25.99 -13.98
N LYS A 10 -16.10 -25.79 -12.86
CA LYS A 10 -15.81 -26.86 -11.88
C LYS A 10 -17.08 -27.46 -11.29
N GLU A 11 -18.04 -26.64 -10.91
CA GLU A 11 -19.33 -27.10 -10.39
C GLU A 11 -20.04 -27.97 -11.44
N ARG A 12 -20.04 -27.52 -12.71
CA ARG A 12 -20.65 -28.29 -13.81
C ARG A 12 -19.90 -29.58 -14.14
N VAL A 13 -18.58 -29.60 -14.05
CA VAL A 13 -17.75 -30.80 -14.21
C VAL A 13 -18.08 -31.84 -13.15
N VAL A 14 -18.31 -31.44 -11.91
CA VAL A 14 -18.70 -32.36 -10.82
C VAL A 14 -20.09 -32.97 -11.08
N GLU A 15 -21.02 -32.18 -11.60
CA GLU A 15 -22.35 -32.67 -11.98
C GLU A 15 -22.25 -33.69 -13.14
N LEU A 16 -21.56 -33.35 -14.21
CA LEU A 16 -21.35 -34.21 -15.37
C LEU A 16 -20.60 -35.49 -15.01
N GLN A 17 -19.67 -35.44 -14.05
CA GLN A 17 -18.95 -36.64 -13.60
C GLN A 17 -19.89 -37.69 -13.00
N LYS A 18 -21.04 -37.30 -12.42
CA LYS A 18 -22.05 -38.22 -11.85
C LYS A 18 -22.86 -38.94 -12.94
N GLU A 19 -22.97 -38.33 -14.09
CA GLU A 19 -23.72 -38.87 -15.25
C GLU A 19 -22.85 -39.74 -16.19
N MET A 20 -21.52 -39.79 -15.91
CA MET A 20 -20.57 -40.53 -16.74
C MET A 20 -20.58 -42.04 -16.47
N PRO A 21 -20.31 -42.86 -17.51
CA PRO A 21 -20.15 -44.28 -17.34
C PRO A 21 -19.00 -44.64 -16.40
N PRO A 22 -19.09 -45.80 -15.69
CA PRO A 22 -17.99 -46.25 -14.83
C PRO A 22 -16.68 -46.43 -15.62
N GLY A 23 -15.62 -45.79 -15.12
CA GLY A 23 -14.28 -45.80 -15.75
C GLY A 23 -13.91 -44.53 -16.50
N VAL A 24 -14.83 -43.57 -16.71
CA VAL A 24 -14.54 -42.29 -17.35
C VAL A 24 -14.39 -41.19 -16.27
N ARG A 25 -13.25 -40.50 -16.26
CA ARG A 25 -12.99 -39.37 -15.37
C ARG A 25 -12.77 -38.10 -16.18
N LEU A 26 -13.51 -37.04 -15.82
CA LEU A 26 -13.23 -35.68 -16.30
C LEU A 26 -12.12 -35.09 -15.46
N VAL A 27 -10.97 -34.82 -16.06
CA VAL A 27 -9.83 -34.21 -15.38
C VAL A 27 -9.59 -32.85 -15.98
N GLY A 28 -9.62 -31.81 -15.12
CA GLY A 28 -9.25 -30.48 -15.52
C GLY A 28 -7.75 -30.42 -15.81
N PHE A 29 -7.39 -30.30 -17.07
CA PHE A 29 -5.98 -30.30 -17.51
C PHE A 29 -5.25 -28.99 -17.20
N LEU A 30 -5.93 -27.84 -17.27
CA LEU A 30 -5.35 -26.53 -17.02
C LEU A 30 -6.26 -25.71 -16.11
N ASP A 31 -5.88 -25.63 -14.86
CA ASP A 31 -6.54 -24.77 -13.87
C ASP A 31 -5.64 -23.62 -13.46
N ARG A 32 -5.91 -22.44 -14.01
CA ARG A 32 -5.16 -21.22 -13.68
C ARG A 32 -5.58 -20.59 -12.35
N THR A 33 -6.68 -21.01 -11.76
CA THR A 33 -7.17 -20.41 -10.49
C THR A 33 -6.23 -20.71 -9.34
N THR A 34 -5.65 -21.89 -9.27
CA THR A 34 -4.65 -22.25 -8.25
C THR A 34 -3.41 -21.37 -8.34
N LEU A 35 -2.90 -21.11 -9.54
CA LEU A 35 -1.77 -20.22 -9.77
C LEU A 35 -2.12 -18.77 -9.36
N VAL A 36 -3.29 -18.28 -9.76
CA VAL A 36 -3.72 -16.91 -9.39
C VAL A 36 -3.91 -16.79 -7.88
N ASP A 37 -4.49 -17.78 -7.23
CA ASP A 37 -4.70 -17.77 -5.77
C ASP A 37 -3.37 -17.83 -5.01
N GLN A 38 -2.44 -18.68 -5.42
CA GLN A 38 -1.09 -18.73 -4.84
C GLN A 38 -0.35 -17.40 -5.02
N THR A 39 -0.40 -16.82 -6.21
CA THR A 39 0.29 -15.57 -6.50
C THR A 39 -0.31 -14.41 -5.70
N LEU A 40 -1.64 -14.34 -5.56
CA LEU A 40 -2.30 -13.34 -4.72
C LEU A 40 -1.97 -13.52 -3.24
N HIS A 41 -1.93 -14.76 -2.77
CA HIS A 41 -1.55 -15.06 -1.39
C HIS A 41 -0.10 -14.64 -1.12
N THR A 42 0.82 -15.00 -2.01
CA THR A 42 2.24 -14.61 -1.90
C THR A 42 2.40 -13.09 -1.95
N ALA A 43 1.70 -12.40 -2.87
CA ALA A 43 1.73 -10.94 -2.95
C ALA A 43 1.21 -10.29 -1.65
N ALA A 44 0.08 -10.78 -1.13
CA ALA A 44 -0.49 -10.28 0.13
C ALA A 44 0.46 -10.54 1.32
N GLN A 45 1.07 -11.72 1.39
CA GLN A 45 2.03 -12.07 2.41
C GLN A 45 3.26 -11.15 2.35
N ASN A 46 3.87 -10.97 1.18
CA ASN A 46 5.01 -10.07 0.99
C ASN A 46 4.67 -8.63 1.37
N LEU A 47 3.45 -8.20 1.07
CA LEU A 47 2.97 -6.86 1.42
C LEU A 47 2.90 -6.68 2.95
N VAL A 48 2.37 -7.66 3.66
CA VAL A 48 2.27 -7.64 5.13
C VAL A 48 3.67 -7.73 5.76
N GLU A 49 4.51 -8.65 5.29
CA GLU A 49 5.87 -8.81 5.80
C GLU A 49 6.72 -7.55 5.56
N GLY A 50 6.66 -6.99 4.33
CA GLY A 50 7.33 -5.74 3.98
C GLY A 50 6.83 -4.57 4.83
N GLY A 51 5.52 -4.43 5.01
CA GLY A 51 4.93 -3.41 5.86
C GLY A 51 5.37 -3.53 7.32
N LEU A 52 5.37 -4.74 7.88
CA LEU A 52 5.84 -5.00 9.24
C LEU A 52 7.33 -4.68 9.41
N LEU A 53 8.15 -5.03 8.43
CA LEU A 53 9.57 -4.72 8.43
C LEU A 53 9.81 -3.20 8.42
N VAL A 54 9.10 -2.46 7.57
CA VAL A 54 9.18 -1.00 7.54
C VAL A 54 8.75 -0.40 8.88
N ILE A 55 7.66 -0.87 9.47
CA ILE A 55 7.20 -0.44 10.79
C ILE A 55 8.28 -0.70 11.85
N ALA A 56 8.89 -1.88 11.86
CA ALA A 56 9.95 -2.22 12.81
C ALA A 56 11.17 -1.29 12.68
N VAL A 57 11.60 -1.03 11.45
CA VAL A 57 12.69 -0.10 11.15
C VAL A 57 12.35 1.33 11.63
N LEU A 58 11.16 1.82 11.32
CA LEU A 58 10.71 3.15 11.74
C LEU A 58 10.66 3.29 13.27
N MET A 59 10.21 2.25 13.98
CA MET A 59 10.18 2.25 15.43
C MET A 59 11.59 2.37 16.03
N VAL A 60 12.58 1.72 15.41
CA VAL A 60 13.99 1.81 15.82
C VAL A 60 14.57 3.19 15.51
N PHE A 61 14.33 3.72 14.32
CA PHE A 61 14.88 5.02 13.88
C PHE A 61 14.33 6.21 14.65
N LEU A 62 13.01 6.24 14.86
CA LEU A 62 12.37 7.37 15.55
C LEU A 62 12.64 7.41 17.06
N LEU A 63 13.18 6.33 17.66
CA LEU A 63 13.50 6.20 19.10
C LEU A 63 12.37 6.65 20.06
N GLN A 64 11.20 6.98 19.51
CA GLN A 64 10.02 7.44 20.25
C GLN A 64 8.80 6.62 19.83
N LEU A 65 8.34 5.77 20.71
CA LEU A 65 7.23 4.84 20.46
C LEU A 65 5.97 5.55 19.92
N ARG A 66 5.66 6.74 20.44
CA ARG A 66 4.49 7.51 20.02
C ARG A 66 4.61 8.02 18.58
N ALA A 67 5.77 8.57 18.22
CA ALA A 67 6.04 9.04 16.87
C ALA A 67 6.04 7.87 15.87
N GLY A 68 6.70 6.76 16.22
CA GLY A 68 6.70 5.53 15.43
C GLY A 68 5.30 4.98 15.18
N LEU A 69 4.43 4.93 16.21
CA LEU A 69 3.05 4.47 16.06
C LEU A 69 2.21 5.39 15.15
N ILE A 70 2.39 6.71 15.23
CA ILE A 70 1.70 7.66 14.36
C ILE A 70 2.08 7.40 12.90
N VAL A 71 3.38 7.33 12.60
CA VAL A 71 3.86 7.07 11.23
C VAL A 71 3.42 5.69 10.75
N SER A 72 3.54 4.66 11.58
CA SER A 72 3.15 3.29 11.25
C SER A 72 1.66 3.17 10.93
N SER A 73 0.79 3.99 11.54
CA SER A 73 -0.64 3.99 11.25
C SER A 73 -0.99 4.53 9.87
N ILE A 74 -0.09 5.31 9.25
CA ILE A 74 -0.29 5.87 7.92
C ILE A 74 -0.27 4.78 6.84
N ILE A 75 0.57 3.75 7.01
CA ILE A 75 0.68 2.63 6.07
C ILE A 75 -0.68 1.95 5.84
N PRO A 76 -1.35 1.40 6.87
CA PRO A 76 -2.63 0.74 6.66
C PRO A 76 -3.73 1.71 6.23
N LEU A 77 -3.70 2.97 6.67
CA LEU A 77 -4.66 4.00 6.23
C LEU A 77 -4.49 4.34 4.75
N ALA A 78 -3.27 4.52 4.26
CA ALA A 78 -2.98 4.78 2.85
C ALA A 78 -3.41 3.59 1.97
N MET A 79 -3.13 2.36 2.41
CA MET A 79 -3.58 1.15 1.72
C MET A 79 -5.10 1.04 1.67
N LEU A 80 -5.77 1.31 2.78
CA LEU A 80 -7.23 1.30 2.84
C LEU A 80 -7.82 2.36 1.90
N PHE A 81 -7.24 3.56 1.86
CA PHE A 81 -7.64 4.62 0.94
C PHE A 81 -7.46 4.21 -0.53
N ALA A 82 -6.33 3.57 -0.87
CA ALA A 82 -6.07 3.07 -2.22
C ALA A 82 -7.09 1.98 -2.62
N ILE A 83 -7.40 1.02 -1.73
CA ILE A 83 -8.38 -0.04 -1.98
C ILE A 83 -9.79 0.56 -2.18
N ILE A 84 -10.19 1.53 -1.34
CA ILE A 84 -11.47 2.23 -1.48
C ILE A 84 -11.53 2.97 -2.81
N GLY A 85 -10.45 3.67 -3.20
CA GLY A 85 -10.33 4.36 -4.48
C GLY A 85 -10.47 3.39 -5.66
N MET A 86 -9.74 2.28 -5.66
CA MET A 86 -9.85 1.25 -6.70
C MET A 86 -11.29 0.72 -6.82
N ARG A 87 -11.96 0.49 -5.70
CA ARG A 87 -13.35 0.03 -5.70
C ARG A 87 -14.30 1.09 -6.25
N TYR A 88 -14.11 2.35 -5.90
CA TYR A 88 -14.94 3.47 -6.35
C TYR A 88 -14.82 3.72 -7.85
N PHE A 89 -13.61 3.68 -8.38
CA PHE A 89 -13.32 3.87 -9.80
C PHE A 89 -13.46 2.59 -10.63
N HIS A 90 -13.92 1.48 -10.04
CA HIS A 90 -14.02 0.17 -10.70
C HIS A 90 -12.71 -0.32 -11.32
N LEU A 91 -11.59 0.05 -10.75
CA LEU A 91 -10.27 -0.40 -11.18
C LEU A 91 -10.02 -1.83 -10.72
N SER A 92 -9.55 -2.69 -11.61
CA SER A 92 -9.16 -4.05 -11.23
C SER A 92 -7.77 -4.03 -10.60
N ALA A 93 -7.66 -4.48 -9.36
CA ALA A 93 -6.37 -4.73 -8.75
C ALA A 93 -5.67 -5.88 -9.52
N ASN A 94 -4.66 -5.56 -10.30
CA ASN A 94 -3.77 -6.55 -10.89
C ASN A 94 -2.54 -6.77 -9.99
N LEU A 95 -1.85 -7.88 -10.19
CA LEU A 95 -0.67 -8.24 -9.42
C LEU A 95 0.47 -7.22 -9.53
N MET A 96 0.58 -6.55 -10.68
CA MET A 96 1.58 -5.50 -10.87
C MET A 96 1.24 -4.24 -10.10
N SER A 97 -0.04 -3.84 -10.03
CA SER A 97 -0.48 -2.70 -9.22
C SER A 97 -0.22 -2.94 -7.73
N LEU A 98 -0.44 -4.18 -7.25
CA LEU A 98 -0.14 -4.54 -5.86
C LEU A 98 1.36 -4.63 -5.58
N GLY A 99 2.15 -5.12 -6.56
CA GLY A 99 3.61 -5.19 -6.43
C GLY A 99 4.31 -3.83 -6.53
N ALA A 100 3.65 -2.84 -7.13
CA ALA A 100 4.17 -1.47 -7.24
C ALA A 100 3.89 -0.61 -6.00
N VAL A 101 3.24 -1.16 -4.96
CA VAL A 101 3.05 -0.46 -3.69
C VAL A 101 4.41 -0.34 -2.99
N ASP A 102 4.99 0.83 -3.09
CA ASP A 102 6.23 1.19 -2.41
C ASP A 102 5.91 1.83 -1.06
N PHE A 103 6.16 1.09 0.00
CA PHE A 103 5.95 1.59 1.36
C PHE A 103 6.88 2.76 1.68
N GLY A 104 8.07 2.83 1.08
CA GLY A 104 9.00 3.93 1.25
C GLY A 104 8.36 5.24 0.81
N LEU A 105 7.89 5.33 -0.42
CA LEU A 105 7.24 6.52 -0.98
C LEU A 105 6.02 6.97 -0.17
N ILE A 106 5.23 6.02 0.35
CA ILE A 106 4.03 6.34 1.14
C ILE A 106 4.40 6.96 2.49
N VAL A 107 5.49 6.51 3.08
CA VAL A 107 5.85 6.85 4.46
C VAL A 107 6.81 8.03 4.54
N ASP A 108 7.63 8.26 3.52
CA ASP A 108 8.69 9.28 3.53
C ASP A 108 8.21 10.67 3.95
N ALA A 109 7.16 11.17 3.34
CA ALA A 109 6.61 12.49 3.69
C ALA A 109 6.16 12.55 5.15
N ALA A 110 5.54 11.49 5.65
CA ALA A 110 5.05 11.40 7.01
C ALA A 110 6.20 11.30 8.03
N VAL A 111 7.23 10.51 7.71
CA VAL A 111 8.44 10.38 8.55
C VAL A 111 9.11 11.71 8.71
N ILE A 112 9.38 12.43 7.60
CA ILE A 112 10.06 13.72 7.60
C ILE A 112 9.28 14.77 8.43
N ILE A 113 7.95 14.81 8.26
CA ILE A 113 7.10 15.73 9.02
C ILE A 113 7.15 15.42 10.52
N VAL A 114 6.98 14.15 10.90
CA VAL A 114 6.95 13.74 12.31
C VAL A 114 8.31 13.93 12.96
N GLU A 115 9.41 13.56 12.26
CA GLU A 115 10.77 13.76 12.72
C GLU A 115 11.06 15.26 12.98
N ASN A 116 10.74 16.12 12.02
CA ASN A 116 10.92 17.57 12.17
C ASN A 116 10.11 18.13 13.35
N CYS A 117 8.85 17.69 13.51
CA CYS A 117 8.03 18.11 14.65
C CYS A 117 8.63 17.67 15.98
N VAL A 118 9.08 16.42 16.08
CA VAL A 118 9.73 15.88 17.29
C VAL A 118 11.00 16.63 17.62
N ARG A 119 11.85 16.88 16.62
CA ARG A 119 13.09 17.63 16.77
C ARG A 119 12.81 19.05 17.27
N ARG A 120 11.91 19.80 16.64
CA ARG A 120 11.55 21.16 17.04
C ARG A 120 10.94 21.25 18.44
N LEU A 121 10.07 20.30 18.79
CA LEU A 121 9.52 20.22 20.15
C LEU A 121 10.62 20.00 21.20
N SER A 122 11.61 19.18 20.88
CA SER A 122 12.75 18.93 21.74
C SER A 122 13.64 20.16 21.89
N GLU A 123 13.97 20.83 20.78
CA GLU A 123 14.76 22.07 20.76
C GLU A 123 14.10 23.18 21.59
N GLN A 124 12.80 23.42 21.38
CA GLN A 124 12.07 24.42 22.16
C GLN A 124 12.00 24.10 23.66
N ARG A 125 11.80 22.80 23.98
CA ARG A 125 11.81 22.38 25.39
C ARG A 125 13.16 22.67 26.07
N VAL A 126 14.25 22.44 25.35
CA VAL A 126 15.62 22.75 25.86
C VAL A 126 15.82 24.24 26.00
N GLN A 127 15.40 25.03 25.00
CA GLN A 127 15.56 26.52 25.05
C GLN A 127 14.76 27.15 26.18
N LEU A 128 13.55 26.68 26.43
CA LEU A 128 12.70 27.23 27.48
C LEU A 128 13.03 26.71 28.90
N GLY A 129 13.80 25.62 29.00
CA GLY A 129 14.11 24.96 30.27
C GLY A 129 12.88 24.40 31.02
N ARG A 130 11.70 24.36 30.37
CA ARG A 130 10.44 23.90 30.93
C ARG A 130 9.63 23.10 29.90
N ALA A 131 8.60 22.42 30.36
CA ALA A 131 7.63 21.82 29.47
C ALA A 131 6.86 22.90 28.69
N LEU A 132 6.61 22.66 27.40
CA LEU A 132 5.79 23.55 26.57
C LEU A 132 4.32 23.50 27.01
N THR A 133 3.66 24.63 26.95
CA THR A 133 2.21 24.71 27.07
C THR A 133 1.54 24.11 25.85
N GLU A 134 0.25 23.80 25.94
CA GLU A 134 -0.48 23.22 24.77
C GLU A 134 -0.46 24.14 23.55
N THR A 135 -0.61 25.43 23.76
CA THR A 135 -0.58 26.43 22.68
C THR A 135 0.80 26.51 22.01
N GLU A 136 1.88 26.56 22.79
CA GLU A 136 3.27 26.55 22.27
C GLU A 136 3.56 25.25 21.52
N ARG A 137 3.07 24.13 22.02
CA ARG A 137 3.21 22.83 21.37
C ARG A 137 2.51 22.78 20.02
N LEU A 138 1.26 23.24 19.94
CA LEU A 138 0.51 23.29 18.69
C LEU A 138 1.15 24.21 17.65
N GLU A 139 1.62 25.38 18.09
CA GLU A 139 2.34 26.35 17.23
C GLU A 139 3.63 25.73 16.66
N THR A 140 4.39 25.04 17.50
CA THR A 140 5.63 24.37 17.10
C THR A 140 5.36 23.25 16.08
N ILE A 141 4.33 22.44 16.31
CA ILE A 141 3.93 21.38 15.38
C ILE A 141 3.47 22.01 14.06
N ARG A 142 2.65 23.04 14.10
CA ARG A 142 2.16 23.74 12.91
C ARG A 142 3.30 24.31 12.07
N SER A 143 4.20 25.06 12.71
CA SER A 143 5.34 25.67 12.01
C SER A 143 6.30 24.61 11.46
N GLY A 144 6.58 23.55 12.22
CA GLY A 144 7.42 22.44 11.77
C GLY A 144 6.82 21.66 10.60
N THR A 145 5.50 21.48 10.59
CA THR A 145 4.79 20.84 9.49
C THR A 145 4.82 21.69 8.22
N LEU A 146 4.57 22.99 8.33
CA LEU A 146 4.54 23.91 7.19
C LEU A 146 5.90 24.05 6.52
N GLU A 147 6.97 24.07 7.30
CA GLU A 147 8.34 24.18 6.79
C GLU A 147 8.71 23.01 5.86
N VAL A 148 8.43 21.80 6.31
CA VAL A 148 8.79 20.59 5.54
C VAL A 148 7.84 20.38 4.37
N ARG A 149 6.55 20.72 4.54
CA ARG A 149 5.54 20.48 3.52
C ARG A 149 5.87 21.16 2.19
N GLN A 150 6.42 22.36 2.18
CA GLN A 150 6.78 23.05 0.95
C GLN A 150 7.83 22.26 0.14
N ALA A 151 8.87 21.75 0.78
CA ALA A 151 9.90 20.97 0.11
C ALA A 151 9.37 19.60 -0.35
N SER A 152 8.59 18.91 0.50
CA SER A 152 8.01 17.61 0.21
C SER A 152 7.02 17.62 -0.96
N GLN A 153 6.17 18.65 -1.07
CA GLN A 153 5.21 18.79 -2.17
C GLN A 153 5.86 18.82 -3.55
N PHE A 154 7.02 19.45 -3.69
CA PHE A 154 7.74 19.45 -4.97
C PHE A 154 8.23 18.04 -5.35
N GLY A 155 8.75 17.29 -4.38
CA GLY A 155 9.14 15.90 -4.59
C GLY A 155 7.96 15.02 -5.03
N GLU A 156 6.83 15.12 -4.35
CA GLU A 156 5.61 14.38 -4.69
C GLU A 156 5.09 14.73 -6.10
N LEU A 157 5.11 16.01 -6.47
CA LEU A 157 4.71 16.45 -7.82
C LEU A 157 5.65 15.89 -8.91
N ILE A 158 6.95 15.82 -8.65
CA ILE A 158 7.92 15.22 -9.58
C ILE A 158 7.63 13.73 -9.75
N ILE A 159 7.34 13.02 -8.66
CA ILE A 159 6.99 11.59 -8.72
C ILE A 159 5.71 11.40 -9.53
N ILE A 160 4.65 12.16 -9.25
CA ILE A 160 3.39 12.10 -10.01
C ILE A 160 3.65 12.39 -11.50
N ALA A 161 4.44 13.41 -11.82
CA ALA A 161 4.79 13.75 -13.20
C ALA A 161 5.58 12.63 -13.90
N ALA A 162 6.45 11.93 -13.17
CA ALA A 162 7.21 10.79 -13.68
C ALA A 162 6.32 9.58 -14.02
N TYR A 163 5.18 9.43 -13.31
CA TYR A 163 4.21 8.37 -13.60
C TYR A 163 3.24 8.68 -14.75
N LEU A 164 3.08 9.95 -15.15
CA LEU A 164 2.18 10.33 -16.25
C LEU A 164 2.49 9.60 -17.58
N PRO A 165 3.74 9.45 -18.02
CA PRO A 165 4.04 8.69 -19.23
C PRO A 165 3.61 7.23 -19.17
N VAL A 166 3.62 6.60 -18.00
CA VAL A 166 3.19 5.21 -17.81
C VAL A 166 1.70 5.04 -18.14
N LEU A 167 0.87 6.05 -17.83
CA LEU A 167 -0.55 6.05 -18.15
C LEU A 167 -0.83 6.21 -19.65
N SER A 168 0.13 6.69 -20.43
CA SER A 168 0.04 6.87 -21.90
C SER A 168 0.49 5.64 -22.68
N LEU A 169 1.03 4.61 -22.02
CA LEU A 169 1.46 3.38 -22.67
C LEU A 169 0.30 2.69 -23.38
N VAL A 170 0.55 2.29 -24.62
CA VAL A 170 -0.39 1.54 -25.49
C VAL A 170 0.19 0.17 -25.83
N GLY A 171 -0.65 -0.75 -26.30
CA GLY A 171 -0.21 -2.10 -26.67
C GLY A 171 -0.17 -3.08 -25.50
N VAL A 172 0.80 -3.99 -25.52
CA VAL A 172 0.97 -5.02 -24.50
C VAL A 172 1.40 -4.42 -23.18
N GLU A 173 2.33 -3.48 -23.22
CA GLU A 173 2.81 -2.76 -22.04
C GLU A 173 1.66 -1.97 -21.39
N GLY A 174 0.85 -1.27 -22.18
CA GLY A 174 -0.32 -0.57 -21.66
C GLY A 174 -1.33 -1.48 -20.97
N LYS A 175 -1.51 -2.72 -21.46
CA LYS A 175 -2.39 -3.71 -20.81
C LYS A 175 -1.82 -4.26 -19.50
N LEU A 176 -0.51 -4.29 -19.34
CA LEU A 176 0.17 -4.74 -18.13
C LEU A 176 0.18 -3.68 -17.03
N PHE A 177 0.40 -2.42 -17.40
CA PHE A 177 0.57 -1.31 -16.45
C PHE A 177 -0.72 -0.49 -16.23
N ARG A 178 -1.71 -0.60 -17.13
CA ARG A 178 -2.98 0.10 -16.97
C ARG A 178 -3.89 -0.70 -16.05
N PRO A 179 -4.35 -0.09 -14.95
CA PRO A 179 -5.26 -0.75 -14.00
C PRO A 179 -6.64 -1.06 -14.60
#